data_1c62663b3455b42f85105e3e84599656
#
_entry.id   1c62663b3455b42f85105e3e84599656
#
_cell.length_a   1.000
_cell.length_b   1.000
_cell.length_c   1.000
_cell.angle_alpha   90.00
_cell.angle_beta   90.00
_cell.angle_gamma   90.00
#
_symmetry.space_group_name_H-M   'P 1'
#
loop_
_entity.id
_entity.type
_entity.pdbx_description
1 polymer ?
#
loop_
_entity_poly.entity_id
_entity_poly.type
_entity_poly.pdbx_seq_one_letter_code
_entity_poly.pdbx_strand_id
1 'polypeptide(L)'
;MKPWFIDEAEIIKFPTKKSNVVTMPNVNSYPDFITGVRDLQAKLKDKTISTDSYNKLYTDLINRFRLQRESAETPWFLSEDPEGIMSLTKQLQNLPPDTDPAILDKINDFIQLAKDKKTDPETNIYKKISRKVKGIEDKDMQKYYKIVSKFMIGNGLSGKQIDAIIQAINTNQCVRLDELKKSQNSLENILFMYKDSVETQKYYNDLLMYQPASRIGPGEILFATHSKELIKGLKGDLTVMATNQEIEVKGGMFAGRFKDDDILPAPGFTEKAKQFEEKYKGIVRAVPSGINYGSIIAGIKADKKQANNIYKDFQIILKDLFPNNAYQKQIVQAVKNGDVKKANNLHGLANLSAYFNAKAGGMGILFINVKGGTATTSYAENLNQLLDAFDLKVDTAYPITQVPLNPFPKIGVVAKQ
;
A
#
# COMPACT_ATOMS: atom_id res chain seq x y z
N MET A 1 11.60 -19.61 6.73
CA MET A 1 11.48 -18.54 7.74
C MET A 1 10.87 -19.17 8.98
N LYS A 2 11.58 -19.19 10.10
CA LYS A 2 11.01 -19.67 11.36
C LYS A 2 10.05 -18.60 11.90
N PRO A 3 8.85 -18.94 12.36
CA PRO A 3 7.98 -17.96 13.01
C PRO A 3 8.65 -17.46 14.30
N TRP A 4 8.59 -16.16 14.50
CA TRP A 4 9.06 -15.51 15.73
C TRP A 4 8.05 -15.81 16.85
N PHE A 5 8.22 -16.93 17.52
CA PHE A 5 7.58 -17.17 18.81
C PHE A 5 8.55 -16.66 19.88
N ILE A 6 8.14 -15.66 20.63
CA ILE A 6 8.85 -15.27 21.85
C ILE A 6 8.40 -16.27 22.92
N ASP A 7 9.21 -17.30 23.14
CA ASP A 7 8.90 -18.40 24.07
C ASP A 7 9.25 -18.10 25.53
N GLU A 8 9.77 -16.90 25.85
CA GLU A 8 10.21 -16.57 27.20
C GLU A 8 9.53 -15.31 27.74
N ALA A 9 9.09 -15.39 29.01
CA ALA A 9 8.58 -14.23 29.75
C ALA A 9 9.72 -13.23 29.97
N GLU A 10 9.57 -12.01 29.42
CA GLU A 10 10.52 -10.93 29.68
C GLU A 10 10.43 -10.45 31.14
N ILE A 11 11.57 -10.41 31.78
CA ILE A 11 11.71 -9.89 33.13
C ILE A 11 12.03 -8.41 33.06
N ILE A 12 11.06 -7.56 33.42
CA ILE A 12 11.26 -6.11 33.46
C ILE A 12 11.73 -5.72 34.86
N LYS A 13 12.98 -5.24 34.99
CA LYS A 13 13.53 -4.72 36.26
C LYS A 13 13.20 -3.24 36.40
N PHE A 14 12.49 -2.87 37.45
CA PHE A 14 12.20 -1.49 37.78
C PHE A 14 13.09 -1.02 38.94
N PRO A 15 13.62 0.21 38.90
CA PRO A 15 14.37 0.75 40.02
C PRO A 15 13.42 1.14 41.16
N THR A 16 13.07 0.20 42.02
CA THR A 16 12.39 0.43 43.28
C THR A 16 13.38 0.14 44.41
N LYS A 17 13.26 0.84 45.55
CA LYS A 17 14.13 0.66 46.74
C LYS A 17 14.16 -0.79 47.29
N LYS A 18 13.33 -1.66 46.76
CA LYS A 18 13.41 -3.13 46.87
C LYS A 18 13.29 -3.67 45.45
N SER A 19 14.27 -4.44 45.01
CA SER A 19 14.33 -5.05 43.68
C SER A 19 13.22 -6.09 43.48
N ASN A 20 11.99 -5.63 43.28
CA ASN A 20 10.90 -6.52 42.89
C ASN A 20 10.95 -6.67 41.37
N VAL A 21 11.34 -7.84 40.91
CA VAL A 21 11.25 -8.25 39.52
C VAL A 21 9.78 -8.59 39.26
N VAL A 22 9.14 -7.83 38.42
CA VAL A 22 7.78 -8.14 37.98
C VAL A 22 7.87 -8.92 36.67
N THR A 23 7.56 -10.21 36.75
CA THR A 23 7.47 -11.08 35.57
C THR A 23 6.12 -10.83 34.91
N MET A 24 6.15 -10.42 33.63
CA MET A 24 4.94 -10.27 32.82
C MET A 24 4.50 -11.63 32.29
N PRO A 25 3.22 -12.00 32.45
CA PRO A 25 2.71 -13.26 31.89
C PRO A 25 2.77 -13.25 30.35
N ASN A 26 2.95 -14.42 29.77
CA ASN A 26 2.69 -14.62 28.34
C ASN A 26 1.19 -14.44 28.09
N VAL A 27 0.85 -13.63 27.12
CA VAL A 27 -0.55 -13.26 26.82
C VAL A 27 -0.92 -13.88 25.47
N ASN A 28 -1.28 -15.16 25.48
CA ASN A 28 -1.62 -15.91 24.28
C ASN A 28 -3.13 -15.93 23.98
N SER A 29 -3.94 -15.52 24.95
CA SER A 29 -5.40 -15.54 24.87
C SER A 29 -6.02 -14.37 25.63
N TYR A 30 -7.31 -14.12 25.38
CA TYR A 30 -8.07 -13.13 26.16
C TYR A 30 -8.13 -13.44 27.66
N PRO A 31 -8.36 -14.69 28.10
CA PRO A 31 -8.25 -15.04 29.52
C PRO A 31 -6.89 -14.69 30.12
N ASP A 32 -5.79 -14.89 29.40
CA ASP A 32 -4.44 -14.53 29.87
C ASP A 32 -4.29 -13.02 30.03
N PHE A 33 -4.79 -12.25 29.06
CA PHE A 33 -4.82 -10.79 29.14
C PHE A 33 -5.57 -10.30 30.38
N ILE A 34 -6.79 -10.80 30.61
CA ILE A 34 -7.61 -10.44 31.78
C ILE A 34 -6.91 -10.83 33.07
N THR A 35 -6.26 -12.00 33.11
CA THR A 35 -5.48 -12.43 34.27
C THR A 35 -4.32 -11.47 34.54
N GLY A 36 -3.58 -11.08 33.49
CA GLY A 36 -2.50 -10.09 33.58
C GLY A 36 -3.00 -8.72 34.08
N VAL A 37 -4.13 -8.24 33.64
CA VAL A 37 -4.74 -6.99 34.12
C VAL A 37 -5.10 -7.10 35.61
N ARG A 38 -5.72 -8.20 36.02
CA ARG A 38 -6.07 -8.44 37.45
C ARG A 38 -4.85 -8.49 38.34
N ASP A 39 -3.78 -9.14 37.92
CA ASP A 39 -2.52 -9.19 38.64
C ASP A 39 -1.89 -7.82 38.79
N LEU A 40 -1.90 -6.99 37.77
CA LEU A 40 -1.41 -5.62 37.86
C LEU A 40 -2.26 -4.77 38.78
N GLN A 41 -3.58 -4.90 38.76
CA GLN A 41 -4.50 -4.18 39.64
C GLN A 41 -4.29 -4.62 41.13
N ALA A 42 -4.11 -5.90 41.40
CA ALA A 42 -3.81 -6.39 42.72
C ALA A 42 -2.49 -5.81 43.24
N LYS A 43 -1.43 -5.84 42.42
CA LYS A 43 -0.11 -5.27 42.77
C LYS A 43 -0.16 -3.76 43.03
N LEU A 44 -0.98 -3.01 42.29
CA LEU A 44 -1.19 -1.59 42.53
C LEU A 44 -1.95 -1.38 43.84
N LYS A 45 -3.01 -2.13 44.11
CA LYS A 45 -3.81 -2.07 45.34
C LYS A 45 -2.95 -2.40 46.59
N ASP A 46 -2.08 -3.38 46.47
CA ASP A 46 -1.17 -3.79 47.55
C ASP A 46 0.08 -2.88 47.63
N LYS A 47 0.13 -1.80 46.85
CA LYS A 47 1.26 -0.85 46.78
C LYS A 47 2.61 -1.50 46.47
N THR A 48 2.62 -2.67 45.83
CA THR A 48 3.81 -3.36 45.34
C THR A 48 4.40 -2.74 44.10
N ILE A 49 3.58 -2.01 43.34
CA ILE A 49 4.00 -1.18 42.22
C ILE A 49 3.43 0.25 42.33
N SER A 50 4.10 1.22 41.75
CA SER A 50 3.61 2.59 41.68
C SER A 50 2.57 2.73 40.54
N THR A 51 1.77 3.81 40.54
CA THR A 51 0.84 4.14 39.48
C THR A 51 1.56 4.28 38.13
N ASP A 52 2.72 4.91 38.07
CA ASP A 52 3.52 5.06 36.85
C ASP A 52 3.99 3.68 36.33
N SER A 53 4.42 2.80 37.25
CA SER A 53 4.81 1.43 36.89
C SER A 53 3.61 0.63 36.40
N TYR A 54 2.44 0.79 37.03
CA TYR A 54 1.20 0.17 36.57
C TYR A 54 0.84 0.62 35.15
N ASN A 55 0.82 1.91 34.88
CA ASN A 55 0.47 2.47 33.57
C ASN A 55 1.42 1.95 32.48
N LYS A 56 2.73 1.89 32.77
CA LYS A 56 3.74 1.36 31.86
C LYS A 56 3.55 -0.13 31.57
N LEU A 57 3.35 -0.93 32.62
CA LEU A 57 3.13 -2.38 32.50
C LEU A 57 1.81 -2.70 31.81
N TYR A 58 0.77 -1.93 32.08
CA TYR A 58 -0.53 -2.09 31.44
C TYR A 58 -0.45 -1.77 29.94
N THR A 59 0.27 -0.69 29.57
CA THR A 59 0.51 -0.35 28.16
C THR A 59 1.31 -1.45 27.45
N ASP A 60 2.32 -2.00 28.11
CA ASP A 60 3.12 -3.11 27.57
C ASP A 60 2.29 -4.39 27.41
N LEU A 61 1.42 -4.70 28.38
CA LEU A 61 0.48 -5.82 28.30
C LEU A 61 -0.48 -5.70 27.11
N ILE A 62 -1.03 -4.49 26.89
CA ILE A 62 -1.87 -4.19 25.71
C ILE A 62 -1.07 -4.39 24.43
N ASN A 63 0.14 -3.85 24.35
CA ASN A 63 0.98 -3.95 23.15
C ASN A 63 1.36 -5.40 22.84
N ARG A 64 1.74 -6.20 23.84
CA ARG A 64 2.04 -7.64 23.67
C ARG A 64 0.82 -8.39 23.17
N PHE A 65 -0.31 -8.15 23.78
CA PHE A 65 -1.56 -8.77 23.37
C PHE A 65 -1.97 -8.38 21.94
N ARG A 66 -1.71 -7.14 21.56
CA ARG A 66 -1.93 -6.62 20.19
C ARG A 66 -0.99 -7.27 19.17
N LEU A 67 0.32 -7.34 19.46
CA LEU A 67 1.34 -7.91 18.58
C LEU A 67 1.12 -9.40 18.30
N GLN A 68 0.67 -10.17 19.28
CA GLN A 68 0.36 -11.59 19.08
C GLN A 68 -0.86 -11.84 18.22
N ARG A 69 -1.76 -10.85 18.09
CA ARG A 69 -2.99 -10.95 17.29
C ARG A 69 -2.94 -10.30 15.92
N GLU A 70 -1.92 -9.56 15.60
CA GLU A 70 -1.66 -9.13 14.22
C GLU A 70 -1.45 -10.34 13.28
N SER A 71 -1.24 -11.54 13.83
CA SER A 71 -1.21 -12.82 13.09
C SER A 71 -2.54 -13.58 13.05
N ALA A 72 -3.56 -13.15 13.78
CA ALA A 72 -4.87 -13.82 13.82
C ALA A 72 -5.92 -13.04 13.02
N GLU A 73 -6.66 -13.74 12.17
CA GLU A 73 -7.63 -13.17 11.22
C GLU A 73 -8.80 -12.39 11.85
N THR A 74 -8.98 -12.43 13.17
CA THR A 74 -10.09 -11.72 13.86
C THR A 74 -9.65 -11.20 15.22
N PRO A 75 -9.77 -9.89 15.52
CA PRO A 75 -9.53 -9.37 16.86
C PRO A 75 -10.49 -9.99 17.87
N TRP A 76 -9.98 -10.48 19.01
CA TRP A 76 -10.72 -11.24 20.04
C TRP A 76 -11.91 -10.47 20.64
N PHE A 77 -11.83 -9.15 20.71
CA PHE A 77 -12.91 -8.30 21.23
C PHE A 77 -14.09 -8.20 20.24
N LEU A 78 -13.95 -8.80 19.07
CA LEU A 78 -15.00 -8.96 18.07
C LEU A 78 -15.64 -10.36 18.12
N SER A 79 -15.12 -11.29 18.94
CA SER A 79 -15.80 -12.55 19.23
C SER A 79 -16.97 -12.27 20.18
N GLU A 80 -18.12 -12.81 19.82
CA GLU A 80 -19.44 -12.59 20.42
C GLU A 80 -19.56 -13.04 21.89
N ASP A 81 -18.85 -12.38 22.81
CA ASP A 81 -19.03 -12.61 24.25
C ASP A 81 -19.56 -11.37 24.97
N PRO A 82 -20.91 -11.20 25.06
CA PRO A 82 -21.54 -10.10 25.80
C PRO A 82 -21.20 -10.09 27.29
N GLU A 83 -20.90 -11.24 27.88
CA GLU A 83 -20.54 -11.37 29.31
C GLU A 83 -19.12 -10.86 29.57
N GLY A 84 -18.20 -11.11 28.65
CA GLY A 84 -16.84 -10.57 28.69
C GLY A 84 -16.82 -9.04 28.64
N ILE A 85 -17.62 -8.43 27.77
CA ILE A 85 -17.75 -6.97 27.64
C ILE A 85 -18.37 -6.35 28.89
N MET A 86 -19.42 -6.97 29.47
CA MET A 86 -20.02 -6.49 30.72
C MET A 86 -19.07 -6.63 31.91
N SER A 87 -18.29 -7.71 31.97
CA SER A 87 -17.25 -7.92 32.96
C SER A 87 -16.15 -6.86 32.83
N LEU A 88 -15.70 -6.56 31.61
CA LEU A 88 -14.73 -5.51 31.33
C LEU A 88 -15.27 -4.15 31.79
N THR A 89 -16.50 -3.80 31.43
CA THR A 89 -17.13 -2.54 31.83
C THR A 89 -17.17 -2.36 33.34
N LYS A 90 -17.51 -3.41 34.10
CA LYS A 90 -17.49 -3.37 35.57
C LYS A 90 -16.08 -3.22 36.15
N GLN A 91 -15.09 -3.84 35.52
CA GLN A 91 -13.69 -3.75 35.96
C GLN A 91 -13.08 -2.38 35.68
N LEU A 92 -13.43 -1.76 34.57
CA LEU A 92 -12.98 -0.44 34.17
C LEU A 92 -13.60 0.69 34.99
N GLN A 93 -14.81 0.48 35.53
CA GLN A 93 -15.42 1.39 36.52
C GLN A 93 -14.68 1.42 37.86
N ASN A 94 -13.81 0.43 38.12
CA ASN A 94 -12.99 0.31 39.33
C ASN A 94 -11.52 0.68 39.08
N LEU A 95 -11.20 1.37 37.99
CA LEU A 95 -9.84 1.88 37.78
C LEU A 95 -9.50 2.95 38.80
N PRO A 96 -8.20 3.06 39.18
CA PRO A 96 -7.73 4.10 40.09
C PRO A 96 -8.17 5.49 39.59
N PRO A 97 -8.54 6.41 40.51
CA PRO A 97 -9.00 7.75 40.15
C PRO A 97 -7.94 8.60 39.43
N ASP A 98 -6.69 8.19 39.45
CA ASP A 98 -5.53 8.80 38.81
C ASP A 98 -5.14 8.12 37.47
N THR A 99 -6.01 7.27 36.93
CA THR A 99 -5.80 6.69 35.58
C THR A 99 -5.80 7.79 34.52
N ASP A 100 -4.84 7.74 33.60
CA ASP A 100 -4.70 8.73 32.51
C ASP A 100 -6.03 8.95 31.78
N PRO A 101 -6.55 10.19 31.77
CA PRO A 101 -7.81 10.51 31.11
C PRO A 101 -7.90 10.06 29.66
N ALA A 102 -6.78 10.07 28.91
CA ALA A 102 -6.72 9.61 27.54
C ALA A 102 -6.96 8.10 27.41
N ILE A 103 -6.57 7.32 28.42
CA ILE A 103 -6.85 5.88 28.49
C ILE A 103 -8.33 5.67 28.82
N LEU A 104 -8.87 6.42 29.78
CA LEU A 104 -10.29 6.36 30.15
C LEU A 104 -11.22 6.73 28.99
N ASP A 105 -10.88 7.75 28.23
CA ASP A 105 -11.65 8.17 27.05
C ASP A 105 -11.65 7.07 25.97
N LYS A 106 -10.48 6.49 25.68
CA LYS A 106 -10.37 5.37 24.71
C LYS A 106 -11.18 4.15 25.15
N ILE A 107 -11.17 3.85 26.44
CA ILE A 107 -11.92 2.74 27.02
C ILE A 107 -13.42 3.03 27.01
N ASN A 108 -13.84 4.23 27.39
CA ASN A 108 -15.25 4.63 27.35
C ASN A 108 -15.81 4.66 25.92
N ASP A 109 -15.06 5.18 24.96
CA ASP A 109 -15.41 5.14 23.54
C ASP A 109 -15.55 3.70 23.06
N PHE A 110 -14.66 2.81 23.48
CA PHE A 110 -14.73 1.37 23.18
C PHE A 110 -15.96 0.70 23.80
N ILE A 111 -16.24 0.97 25.10
CA ILE A 111 -17.42 0.46 25.79
C ILE A 111 -18.70 0.96 25.12
N GLN A 112 -18.75 2.22 24.72
CA GLN A 112 -19.89 2.81 24.05
C GLN A 112 -20.11 2.17 22.67
N LEU A 113 -19.03 1.96 21.90
CA LEU A 113 -19.08 1.21 20.65
C LEU A 113 -19.57 -0.23 20.86
N ALA A 114 -19.20 -0.87 21.95
CA ALA A 114 -19.62 -2.23 22.30
C ALA A 114 -21.08 -2.28 22.85
N LYS A 115 -21.50 -1.29 23.63
CA LYS A 115 -22.88 -1.18 24.18
C LYS A 115 -23.93 -0.86 23.12
N ASP A 116 -23.56 -0.12 22.08
CA ASP A 116 -24.51 0.30 21.03
C ASP A 116 -25.01 -0.87 20.20
N LYS A 117 -24.60 -2.10 20.54
CA LYS A 117 -25.34 -3.21 20.06
C LYS A 117 -24.89 -4.64 20.12
N LYS A 118 -25.82 -5.46 20.01
CA LYS A 118 -26.01 -6.81 19.43
C LYS A 118 -25.33 -7.07 18.05
N THR A 119 -24.50 -6.17 17.50
CA THR A 119 -23.78 -6.32 16.25
C THR A 119 -22.33 -5.90 16.44
N ASP A 120 -21.45 -6.71 15.87
CA ASP A 120 -20.00 -6.50 15.76
C ASP A 120 -19.65 -5.04 15.37
N PRO A 121 -18.67 -4.39 16.03
CA PRO A 121 -18.28 -3.01 15.75
C PRO A 121 -17.93 -2.73 14.27
N GLU A 122 -17.28 -3.67 13.58
CA GLU A 122 -17.01 -3.56 12.14
C GLU A 122 -18.31 -3.45 11.34
N THR A 123 -19.29 -4.31 11.69
CA THR A 123 -20.62 -4.30 11.06
C THR A 123 -21.36 -3.00 11.31
N ASN A 124 -21.19 -2.40 12.50
CA ASN A 124 -21.81 -1.11 12.82
C ASN A 124 -21.19 0.04 12.00
N ILE A 125 -19.86 0.10 11.92
CA ILE A 125 -19.16 1.09 11.11
C ILE A 125 -19.53 0.90 9.64
N TYR A 126 -19.48 -0.33 9.14
CA TYR A 126 -19.91 -0.67 7.78
C TYR A 126 -21.34 -0.20 7.50
N LYS A 127 -22.30 -0.46 8.42
CA LYS A 127 -23.68 0.00 8.29
C LYS A 127 -23.83 1.51 8.31
N LYS A 128 -23.03 2.21 9.14
CA LYS A 128 -23.00 3.68 9.16
C LYS A 128 -22.53 4.24 7.83
N ILE A 129 -21.46 3.69 7.25
CA ILE A 129 -20.95 4.09 5.93
C ILE A 129 -22.00 3.75 4.85
N SER A 130 -22.46 2.51 4.80
CA SER A 130 -23.35 2.02 3.73
C SER A 130 -24.73 2.69 3.72
N ARG A 131 -25.28 3.09 4.88
CA ARG A 131 -26.55 3.82 4.95
C ARG A 131 -26.49 5.20 4.32
N LYS A 132 -25.31 5.80 4.30
CA LYS A 132 -25.12 7.18 3.87
C LYS A 132 -24.58 7.28 2.45
N VAL A 133 -23.94 6.23 1.94
CA VAL A 133 -23.50 6.15 0.54
C VAL A 133 -24.57 5.40 -0.25
N LYS A 134 -25.55 6.12 -0.78
CA LYS A 134 -26.57 5.56 -1.69
C LYS A 134 -25.90 5.01 -2.94
N GLY A 135 -26.27 3.80 -3.37
CA GLY A 135 -25.78 3.21 -4.62
C GLY A 135 -24.64 2.21 -4.45
N ILE A 136 -24.33 1.75 -3.23
CA ILE A 136 -23.38 0.63 -3.05
C ILE A 136 -24.11 -0.69 -3.36
N GLU A 137 -24.45 -0.90 -4.61
CA GLU A 137 -24.89 -2.21 -5.11
C GLU A 137 -23.71 -3.06 -5.56
N ASP A 138 -22.55 -2.44 -5.81
CA ASP A 138 -21.32 -3.12 -6.20
C ASP A 138 -20.77 -3.96 -5.03
N LYS A 139 -20.69 -5.28 -5.24
CA LYS A 139 -20.13 -6.24 -4.26
C LYS A 139 -18.68 -5.94 -3.89
N ASP A 140 -17.90 -5.36 -4.80
CA ASP A 140 -16.51 -5.02 -4.53
C ASP A 140 -16.41 -3.78 -3.63
N MET A 141 -17.26 -2.77 -3.85
CA MET A 141 -17.33 -1.61 -2.94
C MET A 141 -17.76 -2.03 -1.53
N GLN A 142 -18.69 -2.99 -1.41
CA GLN A 142 -19.07 -3.54 -0.10
C GLN A 142 -17.87 -4.20 0.60
N LYS A 143 -17.04 -4.94 -0.12
CA LYS A 143 -15.79 -5.51 0.43
C LYS A 143 -14.82 -4.40 0.87
N TYR A 144 -14.66 -3.35 0.07
CA TYR A 144 -13.80 -2.22 0.40
C TYR A 144 -14.25 -1.53 1.70
N TYR A 145 -15.54 -1.25 1.87
CA TYR A 145 -16.05 -0.65 3.11
C TYR A 145 -15.90 -1.56 4.34
N LYS A 146 -15.96 -2.88 4.19
CA LYS A 146 -15.64 -3.82 5.27
C LYS A 146 -14.16 -3.73 5.65
N ILE A 147 -13.27 -3.63 4.68
CA ILE A 147 -11.83 -3.43 4.90
C ILE A 147 -11.60 -2.12 5.65
N VAL A 148 -12.20 -1.02 5.20
CA VAL A 148 -12.12 0.29 5.87
C VAL A 148 -12.55 0.18 7.34
N SER A 149 -13.68 -0.47 7.63
CA SER A 149 -14.16 -0.67 9.00
C SER A 149 -13.14 -1.41 9.87
N LYS A 150 -12.50 -2.47 9.33
CA LYS A 150 -11.43 -3.20 10.02
C LYS A 150 -10.22 -2.31 10.33
N PHE A 151 -9.80 -1.49 9.36
CA PHE A 151 -8.66 -0.60 9.54
C PHE A 151 -8.94 0.53 10.53
N MET A 152 -10.15 1.08 10.56
CA MET A 152 -10.55 2.09 11.55
C MET A 152 -10.41 1.56 12.98
N ILE A 153 -10.91 0.35 13.24
CA ILE A 153 -10.81 -0.31 14.55
C ILE A 153 -9.37 -0.74 14.84
N GLY A 154 -8.75 -1.45 13.89
CA GLY A 154 -7.41 -2.02 14.07
C GLY A 154 -6.32 -0.98 14.31
N ASN A 155 -6.51 0.26 13.85
CA ASN A 155 -5.62 1.38 14.11
C ASN A 155 -5.97 2.18 15.37
N GLY A 156 -6.99 1.76 16.12
CA GLY A 156 -7.34 2.36 17.40
C GLY A 156 -7.97 3.76 17.30
N LEU A 157 -8.69 4.04 16.20
CA LEU A 157 -9.44 5.27 16.08
C LEU A 157 -10.52 5.33 17.15
N SER A 158 -10.65 6.48 17.81
CA SER A 158 -11.75 6.74 18.73
C SER A 158 -13.10 6.85 17.99
N GLY A 159 -14.20 6.62 18.69
CA GLY A 159 -15.55 6.77 18.11
C GLY A 159 -15.78 8.14 17.47
N LYS A 160 -15.25 9.20 18.10
CA LYS A 160 -15.32 10.59 17.56
C LYS A 160 -14.57 10.73 16.23
N GLN A 161 -13.36 10.14 16.14
CA GLN A 161 -12.56 10.17 14.90
C GLN A 161 -13.25 9.37 13.79
N ILE A 162 -13.79 8.19 14.11
CA ILE A 162 -14.54 7.37 13.17
C ILE A 162 -15.76 8.13 12.64
N ASP A 163 -16.55 8.74 13.52
CA ASP A 163 -17.75 9.50 13.14
C ASP A 163 -17.38 10.75 12.30
N ALA A 164 -16.29 11.45 12.64
CA ALA A 164 -15.78 12.60 11.88
C ALA A 164 -15.34 12.18 10.46
N ILE A 165 -14.59 11.07 10.33
CA ILE A 165 -14.17 10.55 9.02
C ILE A 165 -15.39 10.11 8.20
N ILE A 166 -16.35 9.38 8.80
CA ILE A 166 -17.58 8.97 8.12
C ILE A 166 -18.40 10.19 7.68
N GLN A 167 -18.47 11.24 8.50
CA GLN A 167 -19.11 12.48 8.13
C GLN A 167 -18.41 13.16 6.97
N ALA A 168 -17.06 13.23 6.99
CA ALA A 168 -16.27 13.80 5.91
C ALA A 168 -16.45 13.02 4.59
N ILE A 169 -16.51 11.68 4.65
CA ILE A 169 -16.84 10.84 3.48
C ILE A 169 -18.23 11.22 2.94
N ASN A 170 -19.22 11.37 3.82
CA ASN A 170 -20.59 11.66 3.42
C ASN A 170 -20.80 13.04 2.85
N THR A 171 -20.02 14.03 3.30
CA THR A 171 -20.04 15.41 2.81
C THR A 171 -19.05 15.64 1.66
N ASN A 172 -18.35 14.58 1.20
CA ASN A 172 -17.32 14.64 0.17
C ASN A 172 -16.14 15.58 0.53
N GLN A 173 -15.78 15.60 1.80
CA GLN A 173 -14.67 16.42 2.32
C GLN A 173 -13.49 15.58 2.77
N CYS A 174 -13.59 14.23 2.70
CA CYS A 174 -12.54 13.35 3.19
C CYS A 174 -11.34 13.29 2.24
N VAL A 175 -11.56 13.34 0.93
CA VAL A 175 -10.52 13.44 -0.09
C VAL A 175 -10.74 14.71 -0.89
N ARG A 176 -9.74 15.59 -0.92
CA ARG A 176 -9.74 16.79 -1.75
C ARG A 176 -9.24 16.43 -3.15
N LEU A 177 -10.14 16.26 -4.10
CA LEU A 177 -9.83 15.78 -5.45
C LEU A 177 -8.91 16.77 -6.20
N ASP A 178 -9.12 18.07 -6.03
CA ASP A 178 -8.25 19.09 -6.63
C ASP A 178 -6.82 19.02 -6.10
N GLU A 179 -6.66 18.71 -4.82
CA GLU A 179 -5.35 18.51 -4.21
C GLU A 179 -4.71 17.19 -4.68
N LEU A 180 -5.51 16.14 -4.85
CA LEU A 180 -5.05 14.84 -5.35
C LEU A 180 -4.53 14.95 -6.80
N LYS A 181 -5.13 15.80 -7.62
CA LYS A 181 -4.77 16.03 -9.02
C LYS A 181 -3.60 16.99 -9.25
N LYS A 182 -2.96 17.47 -8.21
CA LYS A 182 -1.72 18.25 -8.34
C LYS A 182 -0.54 17.36 -8.75
N SER A 183 0.37 17.92 -9.54
CA SER A 183 1.57 17.22 -10.01
C SER A 183 2.40 16.63 -8.88
N GLN A 184 2.41 17.28 -7.70
CA GLN A 184 2.99 16.75 -6.47
C GLN A 184 2.26 17.31 -5.25
N ASN A 185 1.88 16.44 -4.32
CA ASN A 185 1.25 16.86 -3.06
C ASN A 185 1.50 15.87 -1.91
N SER A 186 1.30 16.31 -0.68
CA SER A 186 1.35 15.47 0.51
C SER A 186 -0.04 14.95 0.87
N LEU A 187 -0.14 13.79 1.51
CA LEU A 187 -1.44 13.26 1.98
C LEU A 187 -2.12 14.18 3.00
N GLU A 188 -1.35 14.97 3.72
CA GLU A 188 -1.87 15.98 4.66
C GLU A 188 -2.78 17.01 3.97
N ASN A 189 -2.41 17.42 2.76
CA ASN A 189 -3.23 18.36 1.99
C ASN A 189 -4.43 17.69 1.32
N ILE A 190 -4.35 16.38 1.11
CA ILE A 190 -5.34 15.60 0.36
C ILE A 190 -6.41 15.01 1.28
N LEU A 191 -6.00 14.49 2.46
CA LEU A 191 -6.87 13.72 3.33
C LEU A 191 -7.29 14.51 4.58
N PHE A 192 -8.58 14.45 4.87
CA PHE A 192 -9.15 15.01 6.08
C PHE A 192 -8.57 14.33 7.33
N MET A 193 -8.21 15.11 8.34
CA MET A 193 -7.66 14.63 9.61
C MET A 193 -6.38 13.79 9.52
N TYR A 194 -5.63 13.82 8.42
CA TYR A 194 -4.45 12.98 8.26
C TYR A 194 -3.41 13.16 9.38
N LYS A 195 -3.21 14.38 9.86
CA LYS A 195 -2.25 14.73 10.93
C LYS A 195 -2.88 15.01 12.29
N ASP A 196 -4.18 14.81 12.46
CA ASP A 196 -4.86 15.15 13.70
C ASP A 196 -4.43 14.28 14.88
N SER A 197 -3.98 13.05 14.60
CA SER A 197 -3.41 12.14 15.59
C SER A 197 -2.51 11.08 14.95
N VAL A 198 -1.73 10.38 15.77
CA VAL A 198 -0.90 9.26 15.33
C VAL A 198 -1.78 8.13 14.78
N GLU A 199 -2.94 7.89 15.38
CA GLU A 199 -3.88 6.86 14.99
C GLU A 199 -4.48 7.16 13.60
N THR A 200 -4.90 8.41 13.34
CA THR A 200 -5.44 8.79 12.02
C THR A 200 -4.37 8.72 10.95
N GLN A 201 -3.16 9.19 11.22
CA GLN A 201 -2.05 9.08 10.28
C GLN A 201 -1.74 7.62 9.97
N LYS A 202 -1.66 6.77 11.01
CA LYS A 202 -1.40 5.35 10.85
C LYS A 202 -2.52 4.66 10.07
N TYR A 203 -3.77 4.94 10.39
CA TYR A 203 -4.94 4.44 9.67
C TYR A 203 -4.85 4.70 8.16
N TYR A 204 -4.61 5.95 7.78
CA TYR A 204 -4.52 6.32 6.36
C TYR A 204 -3.31 5.69 5.67
N ASN A 205 -2.14 5.65 6.32
CA ASN A 205 -0.95 5.03 5.76
C ASN A 205 -1.12 3.51 5.58
N ASP A 206 -1.67 2.83 6.58
CA ASP A 206 -1.90 1.38 6.53
C ASP A 206 -2.91 1.04 5.42
N LEU A 207 -4.02 1.79 5.34
CA LEU A 207 -5.04 1.58 4.31
C LEU A 207 -4.51 1.91 2.91
N LEU A 208 -3.69 2.98 2.77
CA LEU A 208 -3.05 3.37 1.53
C LEU A 208 -2.16 2.26 0.97
N MET A 209 -1.40 1.59 1.85
CA MET A 209 -0.44 0.56 1.46
C MET A 209 -1.05 -0.85 1.42
N TYR A 210 -2.30 -1.00 1.82
CA TYR A 210 -2.97 -2.30 1.87
C TYR A 210 -3.27 -2.84 0.48
N GLN A 211 -2.78 -4.03 0.20
CA GLN A 211 -2.93 -4.75 -1.06
C GLN A 211 -3.41 -6.18 -0.79
N PRO A 212 -4.73 -6.42 -0.69
CA PRO A 212 -5.27 -7.73 -0.29
C PRO A 212 -5.12 -8.82 -1.36
N ALA A 213 -4.92 -8.43 -2.61
CA ALA A 213 -4.82 -9.34 -3.74
C ALA A 213 -3.92 -8.76 -4.83
N SER A 214 -3.45 -9.60 -5.75
CA SER A 214 -2.55 -9.21 -6.86
C SER A 214 -3.14 -8.21 -7.87
N ARG A 215 -4.42 -7.88 -7.75
CA ARG A 215 -5.15 -6.99 -8.67
C ARG A 215 -5.63 -5.69 -8.02
N ILE A 216 -5.33 -5.49 -6.74
CA ILE A 216 -5.68 -4.25 -6.02
C ILE A 216 -4.37 -3.58 -5.63
N GLY A 217 -4.14 -2.41 -6.17
CA GLY A 217 -2.94 -1.62 -5.93
C GLY A 217 -3.03 -0.74 -4.67
N PRO A 218 -1.92 -0.12 -4.28
CA PRO A 218 -1.90 0.80 -3.14
C PRO A 218 -2.81 2.00 -3.42
N GLY A 219 -3.57 2.43 -2.41
CA GLY A 219 -4.44 3.59 -2.49
C GLY A 219 -5.81 3.39 -3.15
N GLU A 220 -6.01 2.33 -3.94
CA GLU A 220 -7.30 2.10 -4.61
C GLU A 220 -8.46 2.05 -3.61
N ILE A 221 -8.33 1.25 -2.55
CA ILE A 221 -9.37 1.12 -1.52
C ILE A 221 -9.59 2.47 -0.81
N LEU A 222 -8.51 3.13 -0.42
CA LEU A 222 -8.59 4.41 0.28
C LEU A 222 -9.36 5.44 -0.54
N PHE A 223 -8.92 5.71 -1.76
CA PHE A 223 -9.52 6.78 -2.57
C PHE A 223 -10.94 6.44 -3.05
N ALA A 224 -11.20 5.18 -3.44
CA ALA A 224 -12.54 4.75 -3.85
C ALA A 224 -13.57 4.81 -2.71
N THR A 225 -13.14 4.63 -1.45
CA THR A 225 -14.08 4.60 -0.31
C THR A 225 -14.21 5.94 0.40
N HIS A 226 -13.20 6.81 0.33
CA HIS A 226 -13.16 8.09 1.06
C HIS A 226 -13.58 9.29 0.21
N SER A 227 -13.85 9.10 -1.06
CA SER A 227 -14.38 10.14 -1.96
C SER A 227 -15.72 9.71 -2.55
N LYS A 228 -16.62 10.67 -2.73
CA LYS A 228 -17.84 10.48 -3.54
C LYS A 228 -17.61 10.76 -5.01
N GLU A 229 -16.51 11.42 -5.32
CA GLU A 229 -16.13 11.77 -6.70
C GLU A 229 -15.27 10.70 -7.35
N LEU A 230 -14.73 9.77 -6.55
CA LEU A 230 -13.92 8.65 -7.02
C LEU A 230 -14.61 7.33 -6.67
N ILE A 231 -14.73 6.46 -7.63
CA ILE A 231 -15.20 5.09 -7.44
C ILE A 231 -14.17 4.11 -7.99
N LYS A 232 -14.34 2.83 -7.69
CA LYS A 232 -13.55 1.78 -8.33
C LYS A 232 -13.71 1.86 -9.84
N GLY A 233 -12.58 1.90 -10.56
CA GLY A 233 -12.55 2.01 -12.01
C GLY A 233 -13.02 0.75 -12.74
N LEU A 234 -13.49 0.94 -13.96
CA LEU A 234 -13.83 -0.16 -14.87
C LEU A 234 -12.62 -0.61 -15.70
N LYS A 235 -11.81 0.35 -16.16
CA LYS A 235 -10.61 0.13 -16.99
C LYS A 235 -9.32 0.53 -16.29
N GLY A 236 -9.37 1.55 -15.42
CA GLY A 236 -8.31 1.94 -14.49
C GLY A 236 -8.61 1.43 -13.09
N ASP A 237 -7.83 1.89 -12.13
CA ASP A 237 -8.02 1.55 -10.71
C ASP A 237 -9.13 2.39 -10.07
N LEU A 238 -9.31 3.64 -10.53
CA LEU A 238 -10.32 4.58 -10.07
C LEU A 238 -10.98 5.28 -11.26
N THR A 239 -12.25 5.70 -11.09
CA THR A 239 -12.99 6.54 -12.05
C THR A 239 -13.46 7.82 -11.36
N VAL A 240 -13.22 8.97 -11.99
CA VAL A 240 -13.78 10.26 -11.59
C VAL A 240 -15.23 10.35 -12.05
N MET A 241 -16.19 10.33 -11.15
CA MET A 241 -17.63 10.27 -11.45
C MET A 241 -18.13 11.39 -12.37
N ALA A 242 -17.64 12.62 -12.17
CA ALA A 242 -18.11 13.79 -12.91
C ALA A 242 -17.69 13.79 -14.38
N THR A 243 -16.55 13.16 -14.72
CA THR A 243 -15.93 13.21 -16.05
C THR A 243 -15.79 11.86 -16.72
N ASN A 244 -16.08 10.76 -16.00
CA ASN A 244 -15.75 9.39 -16.38
C ASN A 244 -14.26 9.18 -16.70
N GLN A 245 -13.38 10.06 -16.19
CA GLN A 245 -11.95 9.92 -16.35
C GLN A 245 -11.44 8.77 -15.49
N GLU A 246 -10.77 7.84 -16.12
CA GLU A 246 -10.09 6.75 -15.42
C GLU A 246 -8.74 7.21 -14.87
N ILE A 247 -8.37 6.69 -13.71
CA ILE A 247 -7.08 6.95 -13.05
C ILE A 247 -6.42 5.62 -12.74
N GLU A 248 -5.21 5.44 -13.20
CA GLU A 248 -4.35 4.33 -12.83
C GLU A 248 -3.54 4.70 -11.60
N VAL A 249 -3.54 3.89 -10.57
CA VAL A 249 -2.80 4.13 -9.32
C VAL A 249 -1.57 3.23 -9.26
N LYS A 250 -0.41 3.83 -9.01
CA LYS A 250 0.86 3.12 -8.90
C LYS A 250 1.58 3.46 -7.60
N GLY A 251 2.06 2.45 -6.90
CA GLY A 251 2.75 2.62 -5.61
C GLY A 251 4.26 2.46 -5.69
N GLY A 252 4.98 3.27 -4.89
CA GLY A 252 6.41 3.16 -4.69
C GLY A 252 7.29 3.90 -5.71
N MET A 253 8.58 3.95 -5.42
CA MET A 253 9.59 4.64 -6.26
C MET A 253 9.75 3.99 -7.64
N PHE A 254 9.48 2.67 -7.73
CA PHE A 254 9.29 1.93 -8.98
C PHE A 254 7.84 1.47 -9.01
N ALA A 255 6.97 2.35 -9.46
CA ALA A 255 5.52 2.28 -9.32
C ALA A 255 4.86 1.01 -9.87
N GLY A 256 5.57 0.23 -10.63
CA GLY A 256 5.07 -1.02 -11.16
C GLY A 256 5.15 -1.11 -12.67
N ARG A 257 4.46 -2.09 -13.21
CA ARG A 257 4.42 -2.35 -14.65
C ARG A 257 3.12 -1.81 -15.22
N PHE A 258 3.23 -1.17 -16.36
CA PHE A 258 2.09 -0.73 -17.15
C PHE A 258 1.77 -1.82 -18.18
N LYS A 259 0.85 -2.71 -17.80
CA LYS A 259 0.44 -3.86 -18.61
C LYS A 259 -0.99 -3.70 -19.06
N ASP A 260 -1.24 -4.07 -20.31
CA ASP A 260 -2.57 -4.18 -20.87
C ASP A 260 -2.54 -5.26 -21.97
N ASP A 261 -3.65 -5.94 -22.20
CA ASP A 261 -3.75 -6.98 -23.22
C ASP A 261 -3.65 -6.37 -24.63
N ASP A 262 -4.04 -5.10 -24.79
CA ASP A 262 -4.01 -4.38 -26.06
C ASP A 262 -2.59 -3.90 -26.47
N ILE A 263 -1.60 -4.01 -25.56
CA ILE A 263 -0.21 -3.60 -25.81
C ILE A 263 0.78 -4.77 -25.78
N LEU A 264 0.29 -5.98 -25.99
CA LEU A 264 1.15 -7.15 -26.08
C LEU A 264 2.06 -7.05 -27.31
N PRO A 265 3.28 -7.65 -27.25
CA PRO A 265 4.12 -7.81 -28.42
C PRO A 265 3.39 -8.54 -29.54
N ALA A 266 3.84 -8.31 -30.77
CA ALA A 266 3.30 -9.00 -31.94
C ALA A 266 3.35 -10.53 -31.78
N PRO A 267 2.40 -11.28 -32.35
CA PRO A 267 2.44 -12.74 -32.35
C PRO A 267 3.79 -13.27 -32.87
N GLY A 268 4.34 -14.26 -32.18
CA GLY A 268 5.66 -14.83 -32.53
C GLY A 268 6.88 -14.05 -32.04
N PHE A 269 6.69 -12.93 -31.34
CA PHE A 269 7.79 -12.15 -30.75
C PHE A 269 8.71 -13.01 -29.89
N THR A 270 8.15 -13.82 -29.00
CA THR A 270 8.94 -14.66 -28.07
C THR A 270 9.83 -15.63 -28.82
N GLU A 271 9.34 -16.22 -29.91
CA GLU A 271 10.11 -17.16 -30.72
C GLU A 271 11.25 -16.47 -31.45
N LYS A 272 10.98 -15.33 -32.10
CA LYS A 272 12.02 -14.52 -32.74
C LYS A 272 13.09 -14.03 -31.76
N ALA A 273 12.67 -13.66 -30.56
CA ALA A 273 13.57 -13.25 -29.51
C ALA A 273 14.51 -14.41 -29.07
N LYS A 274 14.00 -15.65 -28.93
CA LYS A 274 14.81 -16.85 -28.67
C LYS A 274 15.76 -17.16 -29.83
N GLN A 275 15.30 -17.05 -31.08
CA GLN A 275 16.15 -17.24 -32.27
C GLN A 275 17.29 -16.23 -32.31
N PHE A 276 17.03 -14.98 -31.95
CA PHE A 276 18.07 -13.98 -31.82
C PHE A 276 19.08 -14.33 -30.74
N GLU A 277 18.62 -14.76 -29.58
CA GLU A 277 19.47 -15.18 -28.46
C GLU A 277 20.37 -16.35 -28.86
N GLU A 278 19.83 -17.36 -29.52
CA GLU A 278 20.60 -18.52 -29.97
C GLU A 278 21.58 -18.16 -31.09
N LYS A 279 21.16 -17.35 -32.06
CA LYS A 279 22.01 -16.90 -33.18
C LYS A 279 23.25 -16.12 -32.72
N TYR A 280 23.11 -15.31 -31.67
CA TYR A 280 24.19 -14.46 -31.17
C TYR A 280 24.75 -14.96 -29.82
N LYS A 281 24.48 -16.23 -29.46
CA LYS A 281 25.04 -16.88 -28.30
C LYS A 281 26.56 -16.81 -28.31
N GLY A 282 27.16 -16.28 -27.23
CA GLY A 282 28.58 -16.06 -27.12
C GLY A 282 29.09 -14.68 -27.59
N ILE A 283 28.31 -13.95 -28.39
CA ILE A 283 28.60 -12.56 -28.79
C ILE A 283 27.75 -11.60 -27.94
N VAL A 284 26.45 -11.79 -27.94
CA VAL A 284 25.54 -11.05 -27.07
C VAL A 284 25.37 -11.87 -25.78
N ARG A 285 26.09 -11.47 -24.75
CA ARG A 285 26.09 -12.21 -23.48
C ARG A 285 24.75 -12.07 -22.79
N ALA A 286 23.99 -13.15 -22.70
CA ALA A 286 22.79 -13.19 -21.89
C ALA A 286 23.16 -12.97 -20.41
N VAL A 287 22.52 -12.04 -19.75
CA VAL A 287 22.45 -12.00 -18.28
C VAL A 287 21.50 -13.13 -17.83
N PRO A 288 21.55 -13.61 -16.58
CA PRO A 288 20.79 -14.80 -16.12
C PRO A 288 19.33 -14.82 -16.49
N SER A 289 18.80 -13.77 -17.05
CA SER A 289 17.38 -13.54 -17.33
C SER A 289 17.05 -13.14 -18.75
N GLY A 290 18.00 -13.20 -19.68
CA GLY A 290 17.77 -12.84 -21.07
C GLY A 290 18.69 -11.72 -21.57
N ILE A 291 18.36 -11.17 -22.72
CA ILE A 291 19.13 -10.13 -23.39
C ILE A 291 18.57 -8.77 -23.03
N ASN A 292 19.42 -7.82 -22.66
CA ASN A 292 19.08 -6.41 -22.45
C ASN A 292 19.87 -5.50 -23.39
N TYR A 293 19.58 -4.19 -23.38
CA TYR A 293 20.28 -3.24 -24.25
C TYR A 293 21.80 -3.19 -23.97
N GLY A 294 22.21 -3.37 -22.71
CA GLY A 294 23.61 -3.43 -22.34
C GLY A 294 24.33 -4.63 -22.98
N SER A 295 23.67 -5.81 -22.97
CA SER A 295 24.20 -7.02 -23.61
C SER A 295 24.33 -6.86 -25.13
N ILE A 296 23.33 -6.27 -25.78
CA ILE A 296 23.35 -5.99 -27.22
C ILE A 296 24.47 -5.05 -27.58
N ILE A 297 24.62 -3.92 -26.85
CA ILE A 297 25.66 -2.93 -27.07
C ILE A 297 27.05 -3.54 -26.83
N ALA A 298 27.20 -4.36 -25.78
CA ALA A 298 28.45 -5.06 -25.51
C ALA A 298 28.82 -6.04 -26.64
N GLY A 299 27.85 -6.81 -27.13
CA GLY A 299 28.07 -7.75 -28.26
C GLY A 299 28.48 -7.03 -29.54
N ILE A 300 27.82 -5.90 -29.86
CA ILE A 300 28.16 -5.07 -31.03
C ILE A 300 29.59 -4.52 -30.93
N LYS A 301 30.03 -4.11 -29.74
CA LYS A 301 31.38 -3.64 -29.50
C LYS A 301 32.42 -4.75 -29.60
N ALA A 302 32.07 -5.94 -29.14
CA ALA A 302 32.95 -7.10 -29.12
C ALA A 302 33.18 -7.71 -30.52
N ASP A 303 32.19 -7.71 -31.41
CA ASP A 303 32.26 -8.25 -32.76
C ASP A 303 31.77 -7.25 -33.81
N LYS A 304 32.69 -6.42 -34.30
CA LYS A 304 32.42 -5.40 -35.32
C LYS A 304 31.96 -6.00 -36.65
N LYS A 305 32.35 -7.26 -36.98
CA LYS A 305 31.94 -7.92 -38.22
C LYS A 305 30.47 -8.32 -38.18
N GLN A 306 29.94 -8.70 -37.01
CA GLN A 306 28.54 -9.04 -36.80
C GLN A 306 27.66 -7.85 -36.45
N ALA A 307 28.23 -6.69 -36.16
CA ALA A 307 27.51 -5.51 -35.68
C ALA A 307 26.28 -5.17 -36.55
N ASN A 308 26.45 -5.16 -37.88
CA ASN A 308 25.34 -4.85 -38.80
C ASN A 308 24.23 -5.90 -38.78
N ASN A 309 24.58 -7.17 -38.62
CA ASN A 309 23.62 -8.26 -38.54
C ASN A 309 22.84 -8.17 -37.21
N ILE A 310 23.55 -7.95 -36.10
CA ILE A 310 22.95 -7.76 -34.78
C ILE A 310 21.97 -6.58 -34.82
N TYR A 311 22.33 -5.46 -35.45
CA TYR A 311 21.43 -4.31 -35.58
C TYR A 311 20.18 -4.63 -36.41
N LYS A 312 20.31 -5.31 -37.54
CA LYS A 312 19.16 -5.68 -38.38
C LYS A 312 18.18 -6.56 -37.63
N ASP A 313 18.69 -7.62 -37.02
CA ASP A 313 17.85 -8.59 -36.29
C ASP A 313 17.24 -7.96 -35.04
N PHE A 314 17.98 -7.10 -34.34
CA PHE A 314 17.48 -6.32 -33.22
C PHE A 314 16.32 -5.38 -33.64
N GLN A 315 16.42 -4.74 -34.82
CA GLN A 315 15.33 -3.90 -35.34
C GLN A 315 14.04 -4.71 -35.58
N ILE A 316 14.17 -5.93 -36.07
CA ILE A 316 13.01 -6.84 -36.28
C ILE A 316 12.36 -7.16 -34.94
N ILE A 317 13.16 -7.54 -33.93
CA ILE A 317 12.64 -7.81 -32.59
C ILE A 317 11.98 -6.57 -31.98
N LEU A 318 12.62 -5.41 -32.10
CA LEU A 318 12.07 -4.17 -31.56
C LEU A 318 10.76 -3.75 -32.21
N LYS A 319 10.61 -4.02 -33.52
CA LYS A 319 9.36 -3.79 -34.25
C LYS A 319 8.23 -4.67 -33.74
N ASP A 320 8.53 -5.93 -33.42
CA ASP A 320 7.53 -6.85 -32.89
C ASP A 320 7.22 -6.60 -31.40
N LEU A 321 8.22 -6.10 -30.66
CA LEU A 321 8.07 -5.73 -29.25
C LEU A 321 7.13 -4.52 -29.07
N PHE A 322 7.25 -3.52 -29.94
CA PHE A 322 6.48 -2.27 -29.89
C PHE A 322 5.88 -1.98 -31.28
N PRO A 323 4.85 -2.70 -31.73
CA PRO A 323 4.27 -2.47 -33.06
C PRO A 323 3.86 -1.01 -33.26
N ASN A 324 4.29 -0.41 -34.36
CA ASN A 324 3.95 0.98 -34.76
C ASN A 324 4.31 2.09 -33.75
N ASN A 325 5.26 1.85 -32.84
CA ASN A 325 5.63 2.83 -31.84
C ASN A 325 6.67 3.84 -32.36
N ALA A 326 6.43 5.12 -32.08
CA ALA A 326 7.28 6.23 -32.53
C ALA A 326 8.72 6.20 -31.97
N TYR A 327 8.91 5.55 -30.82
CA TYR A 327 10.22 5.48 -30.14
C TYR A 327 11.17 4.42 -30.70
N GLN A 328 10.72 3.48 -31.54
CA GLN A 328 11.56 2.41 -32.08
C GLN A 328 12.85 2.93 -32.72
N LYS A 329 12.75 3.92 -33.63
CA LYS A 329 13.92 4.51 -34.31
C LYS A 329 14.91 5.14 -33.31
N GLN A 330 14.39 5.79 -32.29
CA GLN A 330 15.20 6.44 -31.26
C GLN A 330 15.92 5.42 -30.37
N ILE A 331 15.25 4.28 -30.02
CA ILE A 331 15.87 3.18 -29.29
C ILE A 331 17.04 2.60 -30.10
N VAL A 332 16.82 2.33 -31.39
CA VAL A 332 17.88 1.81 -32.28
C VAL A 332 19.05 2.79 -32.33
N GLN A 333 18.79 4.08 -32.41
CA GLN A 333 19.85 5.09 -32.44
C GLN A 333 20.60 5.17 -31.11
N ALA A 334 19.90 5.04 -29.97
CA ALA A 334 20.56 4.98 -28.66
C ALA A 334 21.47 3.74 -28.52
N VAL A 335 21.01 2.59 -29.01
CA VAL A 335 21.81 1.35 -29.05
C VAL A 335 23.03 1.53 -29.96
N LYS A 336 22.90 2.14 -31.15
CA LYS A 336 24.01 2.46 -32.04
C LYS A 336 25.06 3.36 -31.38
N ASN A 337 24.61 4.33 -30.61
CA ASN A 337 25.48 5.26 -29.89
C ASN A 337 26.09 4.62 -28.60
N GLY A 338 25.70 3.41 -28.26
CA GLY A 338 26.17 2.74 -27.05
C GLY A 338 25.57 3.31 -25.75
N ASP A 339 24.46 4.04 -25.84
CA ASP A 339 23.80 4.71 -24.72
C ASP A 339 22.71 3.82 -24.11
N VAL A 340 23.11 2.95 -23.18
CA VAL A 340 22.21 2.01 -22.47
C VAL A 340 21.12 2.76 -21.71
N LYS A 341 21.48 3.85 -21.03
CA LYS A 341 20.52 4.61 -20.19
C LYS A 341 19.43 5.22 -21.06
N LYS A 342 19.80 5.84 -22.18
CA LYS A 342 18.84 6.41 -23.11
C LYS A 342 17.96 5.35 -23.76
N ALA A 343 18.55 4.19 -24.15
CA ALA A 343 17.77 3.08 -24.71
C ALA A 343 16.72 2.57 -23.74
N ASN A 344 17.09 2.39 -22.45
CA ASN A 344 16.16 1.97 -21.39
C ASN A 344 15.06 3.00 -21.15
N ASN A 345 15.38 4.28 -21.06
CA ASN A 345 14.38 5.33 -20.87
C ASN A 345 13.41 5.41 -22.06
N LEU A 346 13.88 5.29 -23.28
CA LEU A 346 13.06 5.25 -24.49
C LEU A 346 12.17 3.99 -24.52
N HIS A 347 12.64 2.86 -24.01
CA HIS A 347 11.82 1.66 -23.84
C HIS A 347 10.67 1.91 -22.85
N GLY A 348 10.95 2.53 -21.72
CA GLY A 348 9.90 2.94 -20.77
C GLY A 348 8.89 3.89 -21.40
N LEU A 349 9.34 4.87 -22.19
CA LEU A 349 8.49 5.77 -22.96
C LEU A 349 7.64 5.04 -23.99
N ALA A 350 8.23 4.08 -24.71
CA ALA A 350 7.50 3.26 -25.69
C ALA A 350 6.38 2.46 -25.01
N ASN A 351 6.65 1.86 -23.86
CA ASN A 351 5.65 1.15 -23.08
C ASN A 351 4.55 2.08 -22.55
N LEU A 352 4.91 3.22 -21.94
CA LEU A 352 3.93 4.20 -21.46
C LEU A 352 3.08 4.74 -22.60
N SER A 353 3.69 5.11 -23.73
CA SER A 353 2.95 5.60 -24.91
C SER A 353 1.94 4.57 -25.42
N ALA A 354 2.36 3.30 -25.52
CA ALA A 354 1.46 2.22 -25.90
C ALA A 354 0.32 2.05 -24.91
N TYR A 355 0.63 2.08 -23.61
CA TYR A 355 -0.35 1.95 -22.54
C TYR A 355 -1.40 3.07 -22.54
N PHE A 356 -0.96 4.34 -22.63
CA PHE A 356 -1.88 5.47 -22.72
C PHE A 356 -2.74 5.43 -23.98
N ASN A 357 -2.20 4.99 -25.11
CA ASN A 357 -2.95 4.85 -26.36
C ASN A 357 -3.99 3.72 -26.29
N ALA A 358 -3.67 2.59 -25.66
CA ALA A 358 -4.60 1.48 -25.46
C ALA A 358 -5.77 1.85 -24.54
N LYS A 359 -5.52 2.69 -23.56
CA LYS A 359 -6.51 3.23 -22.62
C LYS A 359 -7.19 4.49 -23.16
N ALA A 360 -7.41 4.58 -24.47
CA ALA A 360 -7.96 5.74 -25.16
C ALA A 360 -9.13 6.40 -24.42
N GLY A 361 -9.04 7.70 -24.15
CA GLY A 361 -10.08 8.48 -23.48
C GLY A 361 -9.63 9.29 -22.27
N GLY A 362 -8.32 9.47 -22.06
CA GLY A 362 -7.81 10.37 -21.03
C GLY A 362 -7.66 9.71 -19.65
N MET A 363 -6.85 8.66 -19.59
CA MET A 363 -6.46 8.08 -18.31
C MET A 363 -5.44 8.97 -17.62
N GLY A 364 -5.73 9.34 -16.37
CA GLY A 364 -4.74 9.92 -15.45
C GLY A 364 -3.90 8.86 -14.78
N ILE A 365 -2.70 9.21 -14.33
CA ILE A 365 -1.87 8.36 -13.49
C ILE A 365 -1.60 9.04 -12.16
N LEU A 366 -1.85 8.31 -11.08
CA LEU A 366 -1.57 8.71 -9.71
C LEU A 366 -0.44 7.84 -9.15
N PHE A 367 0.72 8.42 -8.90
CA PHE A 367 1.81 7.77 -8.20
C PHE A 367 1.74 8.05 -6.71
N ILE A 368 1.96 7.01 -5.90
CA ILE A 368 2.00 7.09 -4.46
C ILE A 368 3.41 6.73 -4.00
N ASN A 369 4.08 7.64 -3.33
CA ASN A 369 5.39 7.42 -2.74
C ASN A 369 5.30 7.47 -1.22
N VAL A 370 5.78 6.43 -0.55
CA VAL A 370 5.89 6.39 0.92
C VAL A 370 7.37 6.35 1.29
N LYS A 371 7.83 7.38 2.00
CA LYS A 371 9.21 7.48 2.47
C LYS A 371 9.24 7.98 3.91
N GLY A 372 9.86 7.19 4.81
CA GLY A 372 10.03 7.60 6.22
C GLY A 372 8.72 7.88 6.96
N GLY A 373 7.64 7.12 6.65
CA GLY A 373 6.32 7.32 7.27
C GLY A 373 5.49 8.46 6.68
N THR A 374 6.06 9.23 5.74
CA THR A 374 5.34 10.28 5.02
C THR A 374 4.97 9.79 3.62
N ALA A 375 3.72 9.95 3.25
CA ALA A 375 3.24 9.61 1.93
C ALA A 375 2.99 10.88 1.10
N THR A 376 3.42 10.83 -0.16
CA THR A 376 3.19 11.87 -1.15
C THR A 376 2.56 11.27 -2.40
N THR A 377 1.81 12.07 -3.12
CA THR A 377 1.21 11.70 -4.40
C THR A 377 1.80 12.55 -5.51
N SER A 378 1.79 11.99 -6.71
CA SER A 378 2.14 12.70 -7.94
C SER A 378 1.14 12.32 -9.02
N TYR A 379 0.47 13.30 -9.62
CA TYR A 379 -0.58 13.07 -10.60
C TYR A 379 -0.24 13.68 -11.97
N ALA A 380 -0.59 12.97 -13.01
CA ALA A 380 -0.56 13.47 -14.39
C ALA A 380 -1.80 12.99 -15.15
N GLU A 381 -2.45 13.89 -15.88
CA GLU A 381 -3.65 13.57 -16.66
C GLU A 381 -3.36 12.80 -17.94
N ASN A 382 -2.14 12.94 -18.47
CA ASN A 382 -1.72 12.34 -19.72
C ASN A 382 -0.19 12.19 -19.76
N LEU A 383 0.30 11.50 -20.79
CA LEU A 383 1.72 11.25 -20.97
C LEU A 383 2.55 12.54 -21.08
N ASN A 384 2.06 13.58 -21.73
CA ASN A 384 2.81 14.83 -21.89
C ASN A 384 3.01 15.52 -20.54
N GLN A 385 1.94 15.68 -19.76
CA GLN A 385 2.06 16.23 -18.40
C GLN A 385 2.98 15.38 -17.52
N LEU A 386 2.93 14.04 -17.65
CA LEU A 386 3.85 13.17 -16.93
C LEU A 386 5.30 13.49 -17.30
N LEU A 387 5.61 13.62 -18.59
CA LEU A 387 6.96 13.88 -19.07
C LEU A 387 7.43 15.31 -18.80
N ASP A 388 6.51 16.27 -18.73
CA ASP A 388 6.84 17.65 -18.40
C ASP A 388 7.19 17.82 -16.92
N ALA A 389 6.48 17.12 -16.04
CA ALA A 389 6.63 17.25 -14.58
C ALA A 389 7.67 16.28 -13.99
N PHE A 390 7.95 15.15 -14.63
CA PHE A 390 8.72 14.06 -14.03
C PHE A 390 9.79 13.50 -14.98
N ASP A 391 10.92 13.10 -14.38
CA ASP A 391 11.88 12.20 -15.00
C ASP A 391 11.47 10.75 -14.76
N LEU A 392 11.59 9.92 -15.81
CA LEU A 392 11.31 8.50 -15.70
C LEU A 392 12.49 7.75 -15.08
N LYS A 393 12.20 6.88 -14.12
CA LYS A 393 13.10 5.83 -13.66
C LYS A 393 12.61 4.50 -14.20
N VAL A 394 13.33 3.97 -15.18
CA VAL A 394 13.05 2.65 -15.74
C VAL A 394 13.94 1.62 -15.05
N ASP A 395 13.33 0.66 -14.37
CA ASP A 395 14.05 -0.43 -13.73
C ASP A 395 14.52 -1.44 -14.79
N THR A 396 15.81 -1.39 -15.07
CA THR A 396 16.49 -2.24 -16.04
C THR A 396 17.15 -3.47 -15.40
N ALA A 397 17.24 -3.49 -14.09
CA ALA A 397 17.84 -4.59 -13.33
C ALA A 397 16.88 -5.77 -13.17
N TYR A 398 15.58 -5.58 -13.46
CA TYR A 398 14.67 -6.71 -13.44
C TYR A 398 14.90 -7.58 -14.66
N PRO A 399 15.39 -8.79 -14.41
CA PRO A 399 15.54 -9.74 -15.48
C PRO A 399 14.18 -9.93 -16.12
N ILE A 400 14.20 -9.78 -17.37
CA ILE A 400 13.12 -10.08 -18.25
C ILE A 400 12.99 -11.59 -18.21
N THR A 401 12.21 -12.04 -17.25
CA THR A 401 11.96 -13.45 -17.04
C THR A 401 11.45 -14.04 -18.33
N GLN A 402 12.23 -14.90 -18.94
CA GLN A 402 11.86 -15.81 -20.05
C GLN A 402 11.71 -15.18 -21.44
N VAL A 403 11.79 -13.88 -21.60
CA VAL A 403 11.72 -13.23 -22.91
C VAL A 403 12.80 -12.16 -22.98
N PRO A 404 13.64 -12.11 -24.02
CA PRO A 404 14.81 -11.22 -24.09
C PRO A 404 14.43 -9.78 -24.20
N LEU A 405 13.59 -9.12 -23.95
CA LEU A 405 13.19 -7.71 -23.85
C LEU A 405 11.75 -7.62 -23.31
N ASN A 406 11.62 -7.42 -22.02
CA ASN A 406 10.31 -7.30 -21.40
C ASN A 406 9.59 -6.04 -21.87
N PRO A 407 8.42 -6.14 -22.51
CA PRO A 407 7.65 -4.97 -22.91
C PRO A 407 7.18 -4.13 -21.73
N PHE A 408 7.13 -4.72 -20.54
CA PHE A 408 6.56 -4.10 -19.34
C PHE A 408 7.61 -3.89 -18.23
N PRO A 409 8.57 -2.96 -18.40
CA PRO A 409 9.51 -2.64 -17.33
C PRO A 409 8.78 -2.02 -16.15
N LYS A 410 9.38 -2.08 -14.96
CA LYS A 410 8.92 -1.25 -13.86
C LYS A 410 9.32 0.20 -14.14
N ILE A 411 8.36 1.10 -14.05
CA ILE A 411 8.56 2.51 -14.30
C ILE A 411 8.16 3.29 -13.06
N GLY A 412 9.07 4.08 -12.53
CA GLY A 412 8.83 5.07 -11.49
C GLY A 412 9.02 6.47 -12.05
N VAL A 413 8.64 7.46 -11.25
CA VAL A 413 8.78 8.87 -11.59
C VAL A 413 9.51 9.62 -10.47
N VAL A 414 10.29 10.64 -10.87
CA VAL A 414 10.92 11.58 -9.95
C VAL A 414 10.57 12.96 -10.46
N ALA A 415 10.09 13.84 -9.56
CA ALA A 415 9.81 15.22 -9.93
C ALA A 415 11.07 15.87 -10.51
N LYS A 416 10.92 16.57 -11.63
CA LYS A 416 11.98 17.41 -12.19
C LYS A 416 12.28 18.55 -11.21
N GLN A 417 13.55 18.81 -11.01
CA GLN A 417 14.02 19.93 -10.20
C GLN A 417 13.96 21.24 -10.98
#